data_40f0f95ad6151daf96c1a514d59c0ab4
#
_entry.id   40f0f95ad6151daf96c1a514d59c0ab4
#
_cell.length_a   1.000
_cell.length_b   1.000
_cell.length_c   1.000
_cell.angle_alpha   90.00
_cell.angle_beta   90.00
_cell.angle_gamma   90.00
#
_symmetry.space_group_name_H-M   'P 1'
#
loop_
_entity.id
_entity.type
_entity.pdbx_description
1 polymer ?
#
loop_
_entity_poly.entity_id
_entity_poly.type
_entity_poly.pdbx_seq_one_letter_code
_entity_poly.pdbx_strand_id
1 'polypeptide(L)'
;MKLKHLLGATALAAVPLYALAADLAPCENCGDEMTIVSWGGAYSASQQNAYHTPYSEATGVTIVNDESSAEAVAKLRAMNEAGNVTWDVVDVVASDAIRLCDEGLAMEIDADEMLAAAPDGTSAEDDFGDLLVSDCFIPQIVYSTTFGYRTDVDAWGGKTPSDVCAVFDLENFPGKRSLEKRPINNMEWALLCDGVAKEDVYDVLETDEGVAQAFAKLDSIKSETIWWSAGAETPQRLADGEVVIGSTYNGRLFALIEEQKQPVAMLWDAQVFDLDGWIIPTGLSEERKNRALHYIYFATDTQRLADQAKYISYGPARASSAPLVGKHAELGIDMAPH
;
A
#
# COMPACT_ATOMS: atom_id res chain seq x y z
N MET A 1 58.08 27.78 41.43
CA MET A 1 57.81 26.65 40.54
C MET A 1 56.32 26.51 40.38
N LYS A 2 55.76 26.99 39.23
CA LYS A 2 54.33 26.95 38.93
C LYS A 2 54.07 25.84 37.92
N LEU A 3 53.34 24.80 38.34
CA LEU A 3 52.93 23.69 37.51
C LEU A 3 51.70 24.08 36.72
N LYS A 4 51.80 24.09 35.40
CA LYS A 4 50.67 24.37 34.48
C LYS A 4 50.02 23.02 34.16
N HIS A 5 48.75 22.84 34.55
CA HIS A 5 47.93 21.74 34.10
C HIS A 5 47.43 22.04 32.65
N LEU A 6 47.85 21.20 31.71
CA LEU A 6 47.25 21.12 30.38
C LEU A 6 46.01 20.21 30.47
N LEU A 7 44.83 20.81 30.30
CA LEU A 7 43.60 20.03 30.02
C LEU A 7 43.57 19.74 28.51
N GLY A 8 43.78 18.51 28.15
CA GLY A 8 43.54 18.02 26.80
C GLY A 8 42.06 17.77 26.61
N ALA A 9 41.43 18.58 25.76
CA ALA A 9 40.06 18.30 25.28
C ALA A 9 40.13 17.25 24.18
N THR A 10 39.68 16.03 24.47
CA THR A 10 39.41 14.99 23.47
C THR A 10 38.10 15.33 22.80
N ALA A 11 38.17 15.86 21.58
CA ALA A 11 37.00 15.97 20.71
C ALA A 11 36.62 14.54 20.24
N LEU A 12 35.53 14.00 20.76
CA LEU A 12 34.85 12.86 20.13
C LEU A 12 34.29 13.36 18.79
N ALA A 13 34.91 12.95 17.71
CA ALA A 13 34.31 13.07 16.38
C ALA A 13 33.10 12.12 16.35
N ALA A 14 31.89 12.68 16.32
CA ALA A 14 30.70 11.94 15.96
C ALA A 14 30.84 11.53 14.48
N VAL A 15 31.16 10.28 14.25
CA VAL A 15 31.07 9.67 12.92
C VAL A 15 29.56 9.56 12.65
N PRO A 16 29.03 10.18 11.57
CA PRO A 16 27.65 9.92 11.18
C PRO A 16 27.56 8.43 10.85
N LEU A 17 26.69 7.70 11.53
CA LEU A 17 26.25 6.39 11.11
C LEU A 17 25.46 6.60 9.82
N TYR A 18 26.13 6.57 8.68
CA TYR A 18 25.47 6.19 7.44
C TYR A 18 25.16 4.71 7.60
N ALA A 19 23.89 4.35 7.72
CA ALA A 19 23.43 3.00 7.50
C ALA A 19 23.99 2.59 6.13
N LEU A 20 24.92 1.63 6.12
CA LEU A 20 25.41 1.02 4.90
C LEU A 20 24.18 0.34 4.29
N ALA A 21 23.63 0.95 3.24
CA ALA A 21 22.83 0.19 2.29
C ALA A 21 23.68 -1.02 1.92
N ALA A 22 23.13 -2.22 2.06
CA ALA A 22 23.82 -3.43 1.60
C ALA A 22 24.35 -3.12 0.19
N ASP A 23 25.65 -3.36 -0.05
CA ASP A 23 26.26 -3.11 -1.35
C ASP A 23 25.48 -3.97 -2.37
N LEU A 24 24.59 -3.31 -3.13
CA LEU A 24 23.82 -3.98 -4.16
C LEU A 24 24.80 -4.56 -5.18
N ALA A 25 24.81 -5.88 -5.33
CA ALA A 25 25.65 -6.52 -6.33
C ALA A 25 25.30 -5.99 -7.73
N PRO A 26 26.27 -5.76 -8.63
CA PRO A 26 25.95 -5.33 -9.98
C PRO A 26 24.99 -6.31 -10.66
N CYS A 27 23.95 -5.80 -11.28
CA CYS A 27 23.05 -6.63 -12.08
C CYS A 27 23.70 -6.95 -13.42
N GLU A 28 24.24 -8.16 -13.55
CA GLU A 28 24.83 -8.62 -14.81
C GLU A 28 23.73 -8.97 -15.83
N ASN A 29 23.81 -8.41 -17.03
CA ASN A 29 22.85 -8.62 -18.13
C ASN A 29 21.41 -8.19 -17.80
N CYS A 30 21.21 -7.03 -17.15
CA CYS A 30 19.90 -6.53 -16.79
C CYS A 30 19.28 -5.55 -17.80
N GLY A 31 19.95 -5.22 -18.89
CA GLY A 31 19.48 -4.21 -19.85
C GLY A 31 19.34 -2.80 -19.21
N ASP A 32 18.77 -1.87 -19.96
CA ASP A 32 18.81 -0.44 -19.61
C ASP A 32 17.47 0.11 -19.10
N GLU A 33 16.36 -0.61 -19.28
CA GLU A 33 15.00 -0.13 -18.97
C GLU A 33 14.11 -1.25 -18.45
N MET A 34 13.24 -0.92 -17.49
CA MET A 34 12.15 -1.81 -17.06
C MET A 34 10.88 -1.04 -16.76
N THR A 35 9.72 -1.71 -16.95
CA THR A 35 8.41 -1.18 -16.65
C THR A 35 7.90 -1.74 -15.33
N ILE A 36 7.62 -0.86 -14.38
CA ILE A 36 6.98 -1.19 -13.11
C ILE A 36 5.57 -0.63 -13.11
N VAL A 37 4.61 -1.49 -12.77
CA VAL A 37 3.18 -1.12 -12.72
C VAL A 37 2.77 -0.86 -11.28
N SER A 38 2.03 0.21 -11.04
CA SER A 38 1.59 0.67 -9.71
C SER A 38 0.20 1.29 -9.73
N TRP A 39 -0.23 1.81 -8.56
CA TRP A 39 -1.59 2.31 -8.30
C TRP A 39 -1.75 3.84 -8.48
N GLY A 40 -0.71 4.53 -8.88
CA GLY A 40 -0.74 5.97 -9.14
C GLY A 40 -0.79 6.88 -7.90
N GLY A 41 -0.68 8.18 -8.17
CA GLY A 41 -0.79 9.24 -7.16
C GLY A 41 0.26 9.17 -6.06
N ALA A 42 -0.13 9.47 -4.81
CA ALA A 42 0.78 9.49 -3.66
C ALA A 42 1.49 8.13 -3.43
N TYR A 43 0.84 7.02 -3.77
CA TYR A 43 1.43 5.69 -3.64
C TYR A 43 2.60 5.49 -4.61
N SER A 44 2.40 5.72 -5.92
CA SER A 44 3.49 5.65 -6.90
C SER A 44 4.61 6.65 -6.58
N ALA A 45 4.26 7.84 -6.09
CA ALA A 45 5.26 8.83 -5.66
C ALA A 45 6.10 8.32 -4.48
N SER A 46 5.51 7.59 -3.51
CA SER A 46 6.24 6.99 -2.40
C SER A 46 7.22 5.91 -2.88
N GLN A 47 6.81 5.06 -3.83
CA GLN A 47 7.67 4.06 -4.45
C GLN A 47 8.80 4.70 -5.27
N GLN A 48 8.49 5.77 -6.02
CA GLN A 48 9.49 6.53 -6.76
C GLN A 48 10.61 7.01 -5.85
N ASN A 49 10.27 7.54 -4.68
CA ASN A 49 11.24 8.09 -3.72
C ASN A 49 11.99 7.00 -2.95
N ALA A 50 11.32 5.94 -2.52
CA ALA A 50 11.91 4.90 -1.69
C ALA A 50 12.71 3.86 -2.50
N TYR A 51 12.28 3.55 -3.72
CA TYR A 51 12.78 2.42 -4.51
C TYR A 51 13.31 2.82 -5.88
N HIS A 52 12.47 3.43 -6.74
CA HIS A 52 12.77 3.59 -8.17
C HIS A 52 13.96 4.50 -8.41
N THR A 53 13.93 5.70 -7.81
CA THR A 53 15.03 6.66 -7.95
C THR A 53 16.34 6.11 -7.37
N PRO A 54 16.39 5.59 -6.12
CA PRO A 54 17.60 4.99 -5.58
C PRO A 54 18.11 3.79 -6.38
N TYR A 55 17.22 2.96 -6.93
CA TYR A 55 17.60 1.84 -7.77
C TYR A 55 18.23 2.31 -9.08
N SER A 56 17.58 3.25 -9.77
CA SER A 56 18.10 3.84 -11.01
C SER A 56 19.46 4.51 -10.81
N GLU A 57 19.65 5.22 -9.69
CA GLU A 57 20.92 5.85 -9.33
C GLU A 57 22.03 4.82 -9.08
N ALA A 58 21.70 3.69 -8.46
CA ALA A 58 22.67 2.64 -8.14
C ALA A 58 23.05 1.78 -9.36
N THR A 59 22.12 1.57 -10.29
CA THR A 59 22.29 0.58 -11.38
C THR A 59 22.40 1.19 -12.77
N GLY A 60 21.89 2.40 -12.97
CA GLY A 60 21.73 3.04 -14.29
C GLY A 60 20.50 2.55 -15.06
N VAL A 61 19.70 1.62 -14.52
CA VAL A 61 18.46 1.14 -15.16
C VAL A 61 17.39 2.24 -15.10
N THR A 62 16.79 2.55 -16.23
CA THR A 62 15.64 3.46 -16.31
C THR A 62 14.36 2.72 -15.92
N ILE A 63 13.60 3.28 -14.96
CA ILE A 63 12.30 2.74 -14.58
C ILE A 63 11.18 3.56 -15.24
N VAL A 64 10.34 2.88 -16.01
CA VAL A 64 9.12 3.41 -16.59
C VAL A 64 7.96 3.03 -15.70
N ASN A 65 7.27 4.03 -15.13
CA ASN A 65 6.07 3.80 -14.32
C ASN A 65 4.83 3.67 -15.20
N ASP A 66 4.05 2.61 -14.99
CA ASP A 66 2.70 2.42 -15.52
C ASP A 66 1.72 2.43 -14.33
N GLU A 67 0.64 3.20 -14.40
CA GLU A 67 -0.32 3.33 -13.29
C GLU A 67 -1.59 2.50 -13.52
N SER A 68 -1.42 1.28 -14.03
CA SER A 68 -2.52 0.40 -14.45
C SER A 68 -2.78 -0.79 -13.53
N SER A 69 -2.30 -0.80 -12.28
CA SER A 69 -2.48 -1.94 -11.34
C SER A 69 -3.94 -2.35 -11.15
N ALA A 70 -4.86 -1.41 -11.16
CA ALA A 70 -6.31 -1.71 -11.09
C ALA A 70 -6.83 -2.62 -12.22
N GLU A 71 -6.11 -2.69 -13.34
CA GLU A 71 -6.44 -3.49 -14.51
C GLU A 71 -5.47 -4.68 -14.71
N ALA A 72 -4.56 -4.92 -13.76
CA ALA A 72 -3.42 -5.82 -13.92
C ALA A 72 -3.83 -7.23 -14.37
N VAL A 73 -4.82 -7.84 -13.72
CA VAL A 73 -5.28 -9.19 -14.06
C VAL A 73 -5.75 -9.28 -15.51
N ALA A 74 -6.58 -8.34 -15.95
CA ALA A 74 -7.11 -8.36 -17.31
C ALA A 74 -6.03 -8.10 -18.36
N LYS A 75 -5.12 -7.14 -18.10
CA LYS A 75 -4.03 -6.80 -19.01
C LYS A 75 -3.00 -7.93 -19.12
N LEU A 76 -2.61 -8.56 -18.00
CA LEU A 76 -1.67 -9.68 -18.01
C LEU A 76 -2.22 -10.88 -18.77
N ARG A 77 -3.51 -11.21 -18.60
CA ARG A 77 -4.17 -12.22 -19.43
C ARG A 77 -4.07 -11.92 -20.92
N ALA A 78 -4.42 -10.69 -21.33
CA ALA A 78 -4.37 -10.26 -22.71
C ALA A 78 -2.93 -10.25 -23.28
N MET A 79 -1.94 -9.80 -22.50
CA MET A 79 -0.53 -9.82 -22.89
C MET A 79 0.00 -11.25 -23.05
N ASN A 80 -0.38 -12.17 -22.15
CA ASN A 80 0.02 -13.57 -22.23
C ASN A 80 -0.63 -14.28 -23.44
N GLU A 81 -1.91 -14.05 -23.68
CA GLU A 81 -2.60 -14.57 -24.89
C GLU A 81 -1.96 -14.04 -26.19
N ALA A 82 -1.52 -12.80 -26.19
CA ALA A 82 -0.83 -12.20 -27.34
C ALA A 82 0.65 -12.66 -27.48
N GLY A 83 1.21 -13.35 -26.48
CA GLY A 83 2.62 -13.72 -26.42
C GLY A 83 3.58 -12.51 -26.35
N ASN A 84 3.10 -11.39 -25.82
CA ASN A 84 3.86 -10.13 -25.73
C ASN A 84 3.63 -9.44 -24.36
N VAL A 85 4.38 -9.86 -23.34
CA VAL A 85 4.35 -9.28 -22.00
C VAL A 85 5.30 -8.08 -21.97
N THR A 86 4.75 -6.89 -21.74
CA THR A 86 5.51 -5.62 -21.75
C THR A 86 5.86 -5.12 -20.36
N TRP A 87 5.29 -5.65 -19.30
CA TRP A 87 5.54 -5.31 -17.90
C TRP A 87 6.62 -6.22 -17.29
N ASP A 88 7.45 -5.68 -16.42
CA ASP A 88 8.52 -6.42 -15.73
C ASP A 88 8.18 -6.77 -14.29
N VAL A 89 7.65 -5.79 -13.54
CA VAL A 89 7.20 -5.94 -12.15
C VAL A 89 5.83 -5.31 -12.02
N VAL A 90 4.91 -5.97 -11.35
CA VAL A 90 3.54 -5.49 -11.22
C VAL A 90 3.12 -5.51 -9.75
N ASP A 91 2.78 -4.34 -9.26
CA ASP A 91 2.21 -4.16 -7.91
C ASP A 91 0.72 -4.52 -7.94
N VAL A 92 0.31 -5.44 -7.10
CA VAL A 92 -1.06 -5.96 -7.02
C VAL A 92 -1.46 -6.22 -5.57
N VAL A 93 -2.76 -6.24 -5.30
CA VAL A 93 -3.29 -6.71 -4.02
C VAL A 93 -3.11 -8.23 -3.88
N ALA A 94 -3.05 -8.73 -2.65
CA ALA A 94 -2.83 -10.13 -2.34
C ALA A 94 -3.78 -11.08 -3.09
N SER A 95 -5.07 -10.76 -3.16
CA SER A 95 -6.07 -11.59 -3.85
C SER A 95 -5.86 -11.69 -5.36
N ASP A 96 -5.38 -10.62 -6.00
CA ASP A 96 -5.05 -10.64 -7.42
C ASP A 96 -3.73 -11.38 -7.68
N ALA A 97 -2.76 -11.30 -6.75
CA ALA A 97 -1.52 -12.07 -6.82
C ALA A 97 -1.79 -13.58 -6.77
N ILE A 98 -2.62 -14.05 -5.82
CA ILE A 98 -3.03 -15.46 -5.71
C ILE A 98 -3.67 -15.92 -7.02
N ARG A 99 -4.61 -15.13 -7.54
CA ARG A 99 -5.28 -15.44 -8.83
C ARG A 99 -4.29 -15.53 -9.98
N LEU A 100 -3.38 -14.60 -10.11
CA LEU A 100 -2.39 -14.59 -11.18
C LEU A 100 -1.40 -15.76 -11.07
N CYS A 101 -1.07 -16.16 -9.84
CA CYS A 101 -0.28 -17.36 -9.56
C CYS A 101 -1.01 -18.63 -10.00
N ASP A 102 -2.26 -18.82 -9.58
CA ASP A 102 -3.10 -19.97 -9.93
C ASP A 102 -3.32 -20.11 -11.45
N GLU A 103 -3.37 -18.99 -12.16
CA GLU A 103 -3.49 -18.94 -13.61
C GLU A 103 -2.15 -19.13 -14.35
N GLY A 104 -1.03 -19.25 -13.63
CA GLY A 104 0.32 -19.37 -14.21
C GLY A 104 0.79 -18.10 -14.92
N LEU A 105 0.25 -16.94 -14.56
CA LEU A 105 0.59 -15.63 -15.12
C LEU A 105 1.65 -14.88 -14.31
N ALA A 106 1.91 -15.31 -13.07
CA ALA A 106 2.98 -14.81 -12.22
C ALA A 106 4.03 -15.90 -11.98
N MET A 107 5.28 -15.49 -11.84
CA MET A 107 6.43 -16.38 -11.59
C MET A 107 6.54 -16.68 -10.10
N GLU A 108 6.84 -17.92 -9.74
CA GLU A 108 7.19 -18.30 -8.37
C GLU A 108 8.53 -17.64 -7.96
N ILE A 109 8.60 -17.14 -6.75
CA ILE A 109 9.75 -16.47 -6.16
C ILE A 109 10.03 -17.11 -4.79
N ASP A 110 11.09 -17.91 -4.70
CA ASP A 110 11.57 -18.42 -3.42
C ASP A 110 12.18 -17.26 -2.62
N ALA A 111 11.53 -16.89 -1.50
CA ALA A 111 11.93 -15.73 -0.74
C ALA A 111 13.34 -15.90 -0.12
N ASP A 112 13.69 -17.09 0.37
CA ASP A 112 14.98 -17.34 1.00
C ASP A 112 16.12 -17.45 0.01
N GLU A 113 15.86 -17.93 -1.22
CA GLU A 113 16.88 -18.00 -2.27
C GLU A 113 17.08 -16.66 -2.99
N MET A 114 16.00 -15.86 -3.15
CA MET A 114 16.00 -14.70 -4.06
C MET A 114 16.00 -13.35 -3.36
N LEU A 115 15.75 -13.28 -2.04
CA LEU A 115 15.71 -12.03 -1.29
C LEU A 115 16.78 -11.99 -0.19
N ALA A 116 17.11 -10.78 0.26
CA ALA A 116 18.07 -10.60 1.34
C ALA A 116 17.47 -11.04 2.68
N ALA A 117 18.25 -11.73 3.50
CA ALA A 117 17.92 -11.94 4.89
C ALA A 117 17.88 -10.61 5.66
N ALA A 118 17.16 -10.58 6.78
CA ALA A 118 17.16 -9.43 7.69
C ALA A 118 18.58 -9.18 8.27
N PRO A 119 18.88 -7.97 8.74
CA PRO A 119 20.22 -7.62 9.27
C PRO A 119 20.68 -8.47 10.45
N ASP A 120 19.76 -9.08 11.19
CA ASP A 120 20.05 -9.98 12.31
C ASP A 120 20.26 -11.45 11.89
N GLY A 121 20.09 -11.74 10.59
CA GLY A 121 20.24 -13.07 10.00
C GLY A 121 18.93 -13.87 9.92
N THR A 122 17.79 -13.30 10.30
CA THR A 122 16.48 -13.91 10.07
C THR A 122 16.26 -14.07 8.55
N SER A 123 15.81 -15.25 8.11
CA SER A 123 15.57 -15.52 6.70
C SER A 123 14.47 -14.58 6.13
N ALA A 124 14.40 -14.42 4.81
CA ALA A 124 13.38 -13.58 4.22
C ALA A 124 11.98 -14.17 4.45
N GLU A 125 11.84 -15.50 4.34
CA GLU A 125 10.58 -16.18 4.62
C GLU A 125 10.10 -15.93 6.05
N ASP A 126 10.96 -16.10 7.05
CA ASP A 126 10.62 -15.85 8.46
C ASP A 126 10.32 -14.37 8.75
N ASP A 127 11.00 -13.44 8.06
CA ASP A 127 10.86 -11.99 8.28
C ASP A 127 9.57 -11.41 7.67
N PHE A 128 9.09 -11.98 6.56
CA PHE A 128 7.77 -11.70 6.01
C PHE A 128 6.67 -12.50 6.70
N GLY A 129 6.96 -13.72 7.13
CA GLY A 129 6.05 -14.62 7.85
C GLY A 129 4.73 -14.86 7.11
N ASP A 130 3.62 -14.78 7.83
CA ASP A 130 2.27 -15.03 7.29
C ASP A 130 1.83 -14.06 6.17
N LEU A 131 2.61 -13.02 5.88
CA LEU A 131 2.30 -12.08 4.80
C LEU A 131 2.72 -12.63 3.43
N LEU A 132 3.53 -13.70 3.35
CA LEU A 132 3.82 -14.45 2.13
C LEU A 132 2.63 -15.35 1.78
N VAL A 133 1.55 -14.76 1.29
CA VAL A 133 0.27 -15.45 1.03
C VAL A 133 0.26 -16.29 -0.24
N SER A 134 1.30 -16.23 -1.06
CA SER A 134 1.47 -16.96 -2.32
C SER A 134 2.94 -17.02 -2.70
N ASP A 135 3.38 -18.13 -3.29
CA ASP A 135 4.75 -18.31 -3.80
C ASP A 135 5.10 -17.34 -4.96
N CYS A 136 4.10 -16.69 -5.56
CA CYS A 136 4.30 -15.70 -6.63
C CYS A 136 4.25 -14.24 -6.15
N PHE A 137 4.12 -13.99 -4.84
CA PHE A 137 3.85 -12.66 -4.30
C PHE A 137 4.87 -12.26 -3.24
N ILE A 138 5.52 -11.13 -3.44
CA ILE A 138 6.38 -10.54 -2.43
C ILE A 138 5.71 -9.30 -1.87
N PRO A 139 5.22 -9.33 -0.63
CA PRO A 139 4.50 -8.22 -0.02
C PRO A 139 5.44 -7.03 0.21
N GLN A 140 4.92 -5.84 -0.03
CA GLN A 140 5.62 -4.57 0.13
C GLN A 140 5.10 -3.81 1.33
N ILE A 141 3.78 -3.58 1.34
CA ILE A 141 3.10 -2.80 2.37
C ILE A 141 1.88 -3.53 2.93
N VAL A 142 1.58 -3.09 4.14
CA VAL A 142 0.33 -3.35 4.84
C VAL A 142 -0.47 -2.05 4.86
N TYR A 143 -1.73 -2.10 4.46
CA TYR A 143 -2.60 -0.92 4.46
C TYR A 143 -4.02 -1.25 4.94
N SER A 144 -4.80 -0.22 5.15
CA SER A 144 -6.21 -0.35 5.51
C SER A 144 -7.08 0.43 4.54
N THR A 145 -8.16 -0.21 4.07
CA THR A 145 -9.29 0.50 3.49
C THR A 145 -10.20 0.94 4.63
N THR A 146 -10.45 2.24 4.71
CA THR A 146 -11.25 2.85 5.77
C THR A 146 -12.02 4.06 5.23
N PHE A 147 -12.68 4.83 6.09
CA PHE A 147 -13.43 6.01 5.70
C PHE A 147 -12.76 7.30 6.16
N GLY A 148 -12.75 8.29 5.25
CA GLY A 148 -12.56 9.68 5.62
C GLY A 148 -13.91 10.39 5.72
N TYR A 149 -14.05 11.31 6.67
CA TYR A 149 -15.22 12.15 6.78
C TYR A 149 -14.83 13.61 7.02
N ARG A 150 -15.62 14.54 6.50
CA ARG A 150 -15.41 15.98 6.75
C ARG A 150 -15.83 16.35 8.17
N THR A 151 -15.01 17.17 8.83
CA THR A 151 -15.22 17.63 10.21
C THR A 151 -15.97 18.95 10.29
N ASP A 152 -16.24 19.61 9.16
CA ASP A 152 -16.84 20.93 9.04
C ASP A 152 -18.25 20.92 8.42
N VAL A 153 -19.02 19.84 8.63
CA VAL A 153 -20.38 19.70 8.07
C VAL A 153 -21.44 20.23 9.05
N ASP A 154 -21.86 21.46 8.84
CA ASP A 154 -22.87 22.13 9.70
C ASP A 154 -24.20 21.35 9.82
N ALA A 155 -24.60 20.66 8.75
CA ALA A 155 -25.84 19.88 8.70
C ALA A 155 -25.90 18.72 9.71
N TRP A 156 -24.75 18.30 10.27
CA TRP A 156 -24.69 17.24 11.28
C TRP A 156 -24.95 17.73 12.71
N GLY A 157 -25.10 19.06 12.90
CA GLY A 157 -25.41 19.64 14.20
C GLY A 157 -24.38 19.36 15.28
N GLY A 158 -23.10 19.22 14.89
CA GLY A 158 -21.99 18.90 15.79
C GLY A 158 -21.82 17.40 16.10
N LYS A 159 -22.59 16.50 15.48
CA LYS A 159 -22.36 15.06 15.57
C LYS A 159 -21.11 14.65 14.79
N THR A 160 -20.45 13.60 15.24
CA THR A 160 -19.26 13.01 14.61
C THR A 160 -19.51 11.52 14.36
N PRO A 161 -19.20 10.99 13.14
CA PRO A 161 -19.21 9.56 12.89
C PRO A 161 -18.31 8.81 13.89
N SER A 162 -18.84 7.78 14.55
CA SER A 162 -18.14 6.98 15.56
C SER A 162 -17.93 5.53 15.12
N ASP A 163 -18.72 5.07 14.17
CA ASP A 163 -18.69 3.72 13.64
C ASP A 163 -19.01 3.72 12.14
N VAL A 164 -18.73 2.62 11.47
CA VAL A 164 -18.90 2.47 10.01
C VAL A 164 -20.36 2.65 9.57
N CYS A 165 -21.34 2.40 10.45
CA CYS A 165 -22.75 2.50 10.09
C CYS A 165 -23.22 3.96 9.92
N ALA A 166 -22.43 4.95 10.35
CA ALA A 166 -22.65 6.34 9.99
C ALA A 166 -22.66 6.58 8.47
N VAL A 167 -21.97 5.72 7.70
CA VAL A 167 -21.99 5.74 6.22
C VAL A 167 -23.40 5.51 5.68
N PHE A 168 -24.19 4.65 6.33
CA PHE A 168 -25.54 4.27 5.94
C PHE A 168 -26.64 5.14 6.59
N ASP A 169 -26.27 5.96 7.57
CA ASP A 169 -27.20 6.84 8.30
C ASP A 169 -27.30 8.21 7.62
N LEU A 170 -28.19 8.30 6.63
CA LEU A 170 -28.47 9.56 5.92
C LEU A 170 -29.28 10.57 6.75
N GLU A 171 -29.91 10.13 7.83
CA GLU A 171 -30.71 10.99 8.70
C GLU A 171 -29.82 11.84 9.63
N ASN A 172 -28.86 11.18 10.31
CA ASN A 172 -27.95 11.86 11.24
C ASN A 172 -26.73 12.47 10.53
N PHE A 173 -26.31 11.87 9.43
CA PHE A 173 -25.15 12.30 8.63
C PHE A 173 -25.56 12.57 7.17
N PRO A 174 -26.43 13.56 6.89
CA PRO A 174 -26.84 13.88 5.53
C PRO A 174 -25.66 14.35 4.66
N GLY A 175 -25.71 14.05 3.37
CA GLY A 175 -24.71 14.42 2.36
C GLY A 175 -24.31 13.24 1.51
N LYS A 176 -23.50 13.49 0.49
CA LYS A 176 -23.07 12.45 -0.46
C LYS A 176 -21.94 11.59 0.11
N ARG A 177 -21.92 10.32 -0.35
CA ARG A 177 -20.89 9.33 -0.06
C ARG A 177 -20.02 9.10 -1.28
N SER A 178 -18.79 8.65 -1.04
CA SER A 178 -17.90 8.13 -2.09
C SER A 178 -17.49 6.69 -1.73
N LEU A 179 -17.89 5.71 -2.55
CA LEU A 179 -17.58 4.29 -2.34
C LEU A 179 -16.92 3.70 -3.58
N GLU A 180 -16.08 2.69 -3.39
CA GLU A 180 -15.45 1.99 -4.50
C GLU A 180 -16.48 1.22 -5.34
N LYS A 181 -16.32 1.22 -6.67
CA LYS A 181 -17.20 0.46 -7.59
C LYS A 181 -16.76 -1.00 -7.68
N ARG A 182 -16.62 -1.64 -6.53
CA ARG A 182 -16.28 -3.07 -6.37
C ARG A 182 -17.09 -3.65 -5.22
N PRO A 183 -17.38 -4.96 -5.20
CA PRO A 183 -18.09 -5.58 -4.09
C PRO A 183 -17.26 -5.62 -2.80
N ILE A 184 -15.95 -5.87 -2.91
CA ILE A 184 -15.03 -5.98 -1.79
C ILE A 184 -15.11 -4.75 -0.86
N ASN A 185 -15.08 -4.96 0.43
CA ASN A 185 -15.24 -4.00 1.51
C ASN A 185 -16.70 -3.45 1.64
N ASN A 186 -17.35 -3.11 0.53
CA ASN A 186 -18.70 -2.56 0.54
C ASN A 186 -19.75 -3.56 1.06
N MET A 187 -19.63 -4.83 0.68
CA MET A 187 -20.56 -5.87 1.11
C MET A 187 -20.37 -6.22 2.58
N GLU A 188 -19.12 -6.27 3.04
CA GLU A 188 -18.77 -6.49 4.43
C GLU A 188 -19.36 -5.38 5.32
N TRP A 189 -19.14 -4.12 4.98
CA TRP A 189 -19.69 -2.99 5.71
C TRP A 189 -21.23 -2.95 5.69
N ALA A 190 -21.82 -3.30 4.55
CA ALA A 190 -23.27 -3.38 4.42
C ALA A 190 -23.86 -4.42 5.38
N LEU A 191 -23.29 -5.62 5.45
CA LEU A 191 -23.74 -6.69 6.34
C LEU A 191 -23.55 -6.34 7.81
N LEU A 192 -22.39 -5.80 8.18
CA LEU A 192 -22.13 -5.30 9.55
C LEU A 192 -23.20 -4.29 9.97
N CYS A 193 -23.54 -3.35 9.08
CA CYS A 193 -24.52 -2.31 9.35
C CYS A 193 -25.97 -2.76 9.15
N ASP A 194 -26.19 -3.99 8.72
CA ASP A 194 -27.49 -4.65 8.69
C ASP A 194 -27.66 -5.72 9.78
N GLY A 195 -26.73 -5.74 10.76
CA GLY A 195 -26.81 -6.53 11.98
C GLY A 195 -26.15 -7.88 11.95
N VAL A 196 -25.35 -8.19 10.92
CA VAL A 196 -24.53 -9.40 10.88
C VAL A 196 -23.32 -9.24 11.79
N ALA A 197 -23.04 -10.23 12.64
CA ALA A 197 -21.86 -10.22 13.49
C ALA A 197 -20.58 -10.30 12.65
N LYS A 198 -19.50 -9.66 13.10
CA LYS A 198 -18.24 -9.55 12.34
C LYS A 198 -17.68 -10.93 11.94
N GLU A 199 -17.76 -11.88 12.86
CA GLU A 199 -17.31 -13.26 12.67
C GLU A 199 -18.12 -14.04 11.64
N ASP A 200 -19.38 -13.65 11.38
CA ASP A 200 -20.30 -14.34 10.49
C ASP A 200 -20.35 -13.75 9.07
N VAL A 201 -19.69 -12.60 8.84
CA VAL A 201 -19.81 -11.83 7.59
C VAL A 201 -19.50 -12.68 6.35
N TYR A 202 -18.44 -13.45 6.37
CA TYR A 202 -18.05 -14.25 5.21
C TYR A 202 -18.91 -15.50 5.04
N ASP A 203 -19.34 -16.14 6.12
CA ASP A 203 -20.30 -17.25 6.05
C ASP A 203 -21.64 -16.80 5.42
N VAL A 204 -22.07 -15.57 5.77
CA VAL A 204 -23.26 -14.97 5.16
C VAL A 204 -23.03 -14.64 3.69
N LEU A 205 -21.86 -14.09 3.31
CA LEU A 205 -21.52 -13.78 1.92
C LEU A 205 -21.36 -15.00 1.01
N GLU A 206 -21.20 -16.20 1.55
CA GLU A 206 -21.21 -17.45 0.78
C GLU A 206 -22.62 -17.83 0.28
N THR A 207 -23.67 -17.14 0.78
CA THR A 207 -25.07 -17.44 0.43
C THR A 207 -25.67 -16.39 -0.51
N ASP A 208 -26.58 -16.82 -1.39
CA ASP A 208 -27.33 -15.89 -2.26
C ASP A 208 -28.17 -14.90 -1.45
N GLU A 209 -28.72 -15.34 -0.34
CA GLU A 209 -29.51 -14.52 0.58
C GLU A 209 -28.67 -13.42 1.25
N GLY A 210 -27.46 -13.77 1.70
CA GLY A 210 -26.53 -12.80 2.30
C GLY A 210 -26.02 -11.79 1.28
N VAL A 211 -25.71 -12.22 0.07
CA VAL A 211 -25.38 -11.31 -1.03
C VAL A 211 -26.54 -10.35 -1.32
N ALA A 212 -27.78 -10.86 -1.38
CA ALA A 212 -28.97 -10.03 -1.57
C ALA A 212 -29.19 -9.04 -0.41
N GLN A 213 -28.94 -9.45 0.84
CA GLN A 213 -29.01 -8.60 2.04
C GLN A 213 -27.99 -7.45 1.92
N ALA A 214 -26.74 -7.73 1.59
CA ALA A 214 -25.71 -6.71 1.41
C ALA A 214 -26.09 -5.68 0.34
N PHE A 215 -26.60 -6.15 -0.82
CA PHE A 215 -27.08 -5.25 -1.87
C PHE A 215 -28.28 -4.40 -1.44
N ALA A 216 -29.24 -4.98 -0.71
CA ALA A 216 -30.38 -4.22 -0.19
C ALA A 216 -29.94 -3.08 0.74
N LYS A 217 -28.92 -3.33 1.59
CA LYS A 217 -28.34 -2.30 2.45
C LYS A 217 -27.63 -1.21 1.64
N LEU A 218 -26.82 -1.57 0.65
CA LEU A 218 -26.14 -0.63 -0.26
C LEU A 218 -27.15 0.20 -1.07
N ASP A 219 -28.26 -0.40 -1.51
CA ASP A 219 -29.33 0.31 -2.22
C ASP A 219 -29.97 1.42 -1.37
N SER A 220 -29.95 1.31 -0.03
CA SER A 220 -30.47 2.34 0.87
C SER A 220 -29.75 3.69 0.77
N ILE A 221 -28.49 3.69 0.32
CA ILE A 221 -27.66 4.91 0.18
C ILE A 221 -27.28 5.20 -1.28
N LYS A 222 -27.70 4.37 -2.23
CA LYS A 222 -27.26 4.42 -3.63
C LYS A 222 -27.51 5.77 -4.33
N SER A 223 -28.62 6.43 -4.04
CA SER A 223 -28.94 7.76 -4.61
C SER A 223 -27.98 8.86 -4.14
N GLU A 224 -27.36 8.68 -2.98
CA GLU A 224 -26.42 9.62 -2.39
C GLU A 224 -24.97 9.14 -2.53
N THR A 225 -24.73 8.07 -3.27
CA THR A 225 -23.38 7.51 -3.47
C THR A 225 -22.81 7.86 -4.82
N ILE A 226 -21.59 8.39 -4.81
CA ILE A 226 -20.74 8.57 -5.98
C ILE A 226 -19.72 7.44 -5.98
N TRP A 227 -19.78 6.60 -7.02
CA TRP A 227 -18.89 5.45 -7.13
C TRP A 227 -17.55 5.87 -7.74
N TRP A 228 -16.46 5.42 -7.14
CA TRP A 228 -15.10 5.66 -7.66
C TRP A 228 -14.46 4.37 -8.19
N SER A 229 -13.48 4.53 -9.07
CA SER A 229 -12.68 3.44 -9.63
C SER A 229 -11.17 3.66 -9.46
N ALA A 230 -10.75 4.89 -9.11
CA ALA A 230 -9.37 5.21 -8.83
C ALA A 230 -9.23 5.76 -7.40
N GLY A 231 -8.29 5.20 -6.62
CA GLY A 231 -8.14 5.51 -5.19
C GLY A 231 -7.87 6.99 -4.84
N ALA A 232 -7.47 7.81 -5.82
CA ALA A 232 -7.29 9.25 -5.65
C ALA A 232 -8.60 10.06 -5.71
N GLU A 233 -9.69 9.48 -6.19
CA GLU A 233 -10.95 10.22 -6.39
C GLU A 233 -11.62 10.61 -5.07
N THR A 234 -11.70 9.70 -4.08
CA THR A 234 -12.34 10.02 -2.79
C THR A 234 -11.61 11.12 -2.02
N PRO A 235 -10.26 11.11 -1.88
CA PRO A 235 -9.55 12.23 -1.26
C PRO A 235 -9.86 13.57 -1.93
N GLN A 236 -9.88 13.61 -3.26
CA GLN A 236 -10.19 14.84 -4.00
C GLN A 236 -11.62 15.31 -3.75
N ARG A 237 -12.61 14.40 -3.80
CA ARG A 237 -14.02 14.73 -3.53
C ARG A 237 -14.26 15.21 -2.10
N LEU A 238 -13.53 14.65 -1.12
CA LEU A 238 -13.55 15.12 0.25
C LEU A 238 -12.93 16.53 0.36
N ALA A 239 -11.81 16.79 -0.31
CA ALA A 239 -11.18 18.12 -0.34
C ALA A 239 -12.11 19.17 -0.93
N ASP A 240 -12.77 18.85 -2.03
CA ASP A 240 -13.68 19.75 -2.73
C ASP A 240 -15.04 19.92 -2.03
N GLY A 241 -15.33 19.10 -1.01
CA GLY A 241 -16.64 19.08 -0.32
C GLY A 241 -17.77 18.50 -1.18
N GLU A 242 -17.45 17.78 -2.26
CA GLU A 242 -18.43 17.08 -3.08
C GLU A 242 -19.10 15.93 -2.31
N VAL A 243 -18.33 15.26 -1.44
CA VAL A 243 -18.80 14.21 -0.55
C VAL A 243 -18.44 14.54 0.90
N VAL A 244 -19.22 14.02 1.85
CA VAL A 244 -18.98 14.25 3.27
C VAL A 244 -18.36 13.05 3.99
N ILE A 245 -18.56 11.83 3.47
CA ILE A 245 -17.96 10.58 3.93
C ILE A 245 -17.55 9.76 2.69
N GLY A 246 -16.37 9.16 2.72
CA GLY A 246 -15.96 8.29 1.61
C GLY A 246 -14.92 7.27 2.01
N SER A 247 -15.02 6.06 1.41
CA SER A 247 -14.03 5.02 1.57
C SER A 247 -12.81 5.31 0.70
N THR A 248 -11.64 5.06 1.24
CA THR A 248 -10.35 5.05 0.53
C THR A 248 -9.27 4.45 1.46
N TYR A 249 -8.03 4.53 1.07
CA TYR A 249 -6.89 3.96 1.78
C TYR A 249 -6.32 4.93 2.81
N ASN A 250 -5.93 4.41 4.00
CA ASN A 250 -5.44 5.22 5.12
C ASN A 250 -4.28 6.16 4.74
N GLY A 251 -3.31 5.73 3.92
CA GLY A 251 -2.21 6.58 3.49
C GLY A 251 -2.64 7.77 2.62
N ARG A 252 -3.69 7.61 1.81
CA ARG A 252 -4.25 8.72 1.01
C ARG A 252 -5.03 9.70 1.88
N LEU A 253 -5.72 9.22 2.91
CA LEU A 253 -6.36 10.08 3.91
C LEU A 253 -5.32 10.81 4.76
N PHE A 254 -4.22 10.15 5.11
CA PHE A 254 -3.10 10.79 5.81
C PHE A 254 -2.57 11.99 4.99
N ALA A 255 -2.29 11.80 3.71
CA ALA A 255 -1.84 12.88 2.84
C ALA A 255 -2.86 14.03 2.76
N LEU A 256 -4.15 13.71 2.67
CA LEU A 256 -5.23 14.71 2.67
C LEU A 256 -5.28 15.53 3.96
N ILE A 257 -5.11 14.88 5.11
CA ILE A 257 -5.21 15.49 6.44
C ILE A 257 -3.93 16.22 6.81
N GLU A 258 -2.77 15.55 6.69
CA GLU A 258 -1.51 16.04 7.23
C GLU A 258 -0.70 16.87 6.25
N GLU A 259 -0.74 16.60 4.96
CA GLU A 259 -0.02 17.38 3.95
C GLU A 259 -0.88 18.51 3.42
N GLN A 260 -2.13 18.21 3.01
CA GLN A 260 -3.04 19.19 2.42
C GLN A 260 -3.87 19.97 3.45
N LYS A 261 -3.81 19.59 4.75
CA LYS A 261 -4.51 20.24 5.86
C LYS A 261 -6.01 20.43 5.63
N GLN A 262 -6.62 19.45 4.99
CA GLN A 262 -8.08 19.46 4.78
C GLN A 262 -8.82 19.11 6.07
N PRO A 263 -10.03 19.67 6.29
CA PRO A 263 -10.86 19.40 7.47
C PRO A 263 -11.52 18.02 7.35
N VAL A 264 -10.72 16.98 7.41
CA VAL A 264 -11.10 15.58 7.28
C VAL A 264 -10.52 14.79 8.45
N ALA A 265 -11.23 13.79 8.93
CA ALA A 265 -10.73 12.83 9.90
C ALA A 265 -10.96 11.39 9.41
N MET A 266 -10.17 10.45 9.93
CA MET A 266 -10.33 9.02 9.62
C MET A 266 -11.32 8.37 10.58
N LEU A 267 -12.10 7.44 10.07
CA LEU A 267 -12.97 6.56 10.82
C LEU A 267 -12.40 5.14 10.76
N TRP A 268 -11.75 4.71 11.83
CA TRP A 268 -11.04 3.43 11.89
C TRP A 268 -11.92 2.22 12.18
N ASP A 269 -13.17 2.44 12.57
CA ASP A 269 -14.11 1.35 12.84
C ASP A 269 -14.36 0.55 11.57
N ALA A 270 -14.31 -0.78 11.70
CA ALA A 270 -14.46 -1.74 10.60
C ALA A 270 -13.51 -1.50 9.41
N GLN A 271 -12.30 -0.96 9.68
CA GLN A 271 -11.25 -0.93 8.66
C GLN A 271 -10.95 -2.34 8.14
N VAL A 272 -10.67 -2.45 6.85
CA VAL A 272 -10.29 -3.71 6.23
C VAL A 272 -8.81 -3.66 5.90
N PHE A 273 -8.07 -4.59 6.47
CA PHE A 273 -6.66 -4.80 6.26
C PHE A 273 -6.41 -5.54 4.94
N ASP A 274 -5.40 -5.14 4.20
CA ASP A 274 -4.95 -5.82 3.00
C ASP A 274 -3.45 -5.60 2.75
N LEU A 275 -2.91 -6.31 1.78
CA LEU A 275 -1.52 -6.28 1.36
C LEU A 275 -1.43 -5.83 -0.10
N ASP A 276 -0.49 -4.94 -0.37
CA ASP A 276 0.05 -4.71 -1.70
C ASP A 276 1.47 -5.25 -1.79
N GLY A 277 1.82 -5.75 -2.96
CA GLY A 277 3.15 -6.27 -3.22
C GLY A 277 3.37 -6.58 -4.68
N TRP A 278 4.51 -7.13 -4.96
CA TRP A 278 4.97 -7.35 -6.32
C TRP A 278 4.81 -8.79 -6.77
N ILE A 279 4.45 -8.92 -8.04
CA ILE A 279 4.60 -10.14 -8.83
C ILE A 279 5.54 -9.86 -10.01
N ILE A 280 6.17 -10.91 -10.53
CA ILE A 280 6.89 -10.89 -11.81
C ILE A 280 6.03 -11.68 -12.81
N PRO A 281 5.59 -11.07 -13.93
CA PRO A 281 4.82 -11.80 -14.93
C PRO A 281 5.62 -12.95 -15.56
N THR A 282 4.91 -14.03 -15.93
CA THR A 282 5.49 -15.08 -16.78
C THR A 282 5.69 -14.59 -18.22
N GLY A 283 6.46 -15.31 -19.01
CA GLY A 283 6.71 -14.97 -20.44
C GLY A 283 7.79 -13.93 -20.69
N LEU A 284 8.52 -13.50 -19.66
CA LEU A 284 9.67 -12.60 -19.79
C LEU A 284 10.91 -13.36 -20.31
N SER A 285 11.83 -12.62 -20.98
CA SER A 285 13.17 -13.12 -21.25
C SER A 285 13.97 -13.29 -19.95
N GLU A 286 15.01 -14.11 -19.96
CA GLU A 286 15.89 -14.29 -18.79
C GLU A 286 16.53 -12.97 -18.32
N GLU A 287 16.90 -12.08 -19.25
CA GLU A 287 17.39 -10.75 -18.94
C GLU A 287 16.37 -9.94 -18.14
N ARG A 288 15.11 -9.94 -18.57
CA ARG A 288 14.03 -9.20 -17.91
C ARG A 288 13.67 -9.80 -16.56
N LYS A 289 13.67 -11.13 -16.44
CA LYS A 289 13.45 -11.82 -15.15
C LYS A 289 14.54 -11.47 -14.14
N ASN A 290 15.81 -11.56 -14.56
CA ASN A 290 16.94 -11.24 -13.70
C ASN A 290 16.89 -9.80 -13.22
N ARG A 291 16.53 -8.85 -14.08
CA ARG A 291 16.35 -7.45 -13.74
C ARG A 291 15.20 -7.24 -12.73
N ALA A 292 14.07 -7.89 -12.96
CA ALA A 292 12.91 -7.82 -12.08
C ALA A 292 13.23 -8.38 -10.68
N LEU A 293 13.87 -9.55 -10.61
CA LEU A 293 14.34 -10.15 -9.35
C LEU A 293 15.34 -9.26 -8.63
N HIS A 294 16.31 -8.70 -9.35
CA HIS A 294 17.30 -7.80 -8.79
C HIS A 294 16.67 -6.51 -8.22
N TYR A 295 15.63 -5.99 -8.90
CA TYR A 295 14.87 -4.87 -8.37
C TYR A 295 14.11 -5.26 -7.11
N ILE A 296 13.39 -6.39 -7.09
CA ILE A 296 12.63 -6.84 -5.92
C ILE A 296 13.59 -7.12 -4.74
N TYR A 297 14.74 -7.74 -4.99
CA TYR A 297 15.79 -7.91 -3.97
C TYR A 297 16.21 -6.57 -3.34
N PHE A 298 16.44 -5.55 -4.15
CA PHE A 298 16.78 -4.20 -3.68
C PHE A 298 15.63 -3.53 -2.92
N ALA A 299 14.43 -3.55 -3.51
CA ALA A 299 13.27 -2.83 -3.00
C ALA A 299 12.73 -3.45 -1.70
N THR A 300 12.94 -4.76 -1.50
CA THR A 300 12.52 -5.49 -0.29
C THR A 300 13.58 -5.55 0.80
N ASP A 301 14.72 -4.88 0.64
CA ASP A 301 15.67 -4.72 1.73
C ASP A 301 14.99 -4.08 2.95
N THR A 302 15.37 -4.53 4.15
CA THR A 302 14.76 -4.11 5.43
C THR A 302 14.65 -2.58 5.54
N GLN A 303 15.71 -1.85 5.21
CA GLN A 303 15.70 -0.38 5.31
C GLN A 303 14.83 0.25 4.22
N ARG A 304 14.82 -0.32 3.01
CA ARG A 304 14.06 0.21 1.88
C ARG A 304 12.55 0.14 2.10
N LEU A 305 12.05 -0.98 2.62
CA LEU A 305 10.63 -1.07 2.99
C LEU A 305 10.25 -0.06 4.08
N ALA A 306 11.11 0.14 5.07
CA ALA A 306 10.91 1.18 6.08
C ALA A 306 10.96 2.60 5.49
N ASP A 307 11.76 2.82 4.46
CA ASP A 307 11.92 4.14 3.82
C ASP A 307 10.65 4.59 3.09
N GLN A 308 9.82 3.68 2.56
CA GLN A 308 8.54 4.06 1.94
C GLN A 308 7.60 4.74 2.94
N ALA A 309 7.59 4.28 4.20
CA ALA A 309 6.77 4.89 5.25
C ALA A 309 7.12 6.37 5.53
N LYS A 310 8.27 6.88 5.07
CA LYS A 310 8.62 8.31 5.13
C LYS A 310 7.78 9.18 4.20
N TYR A 311 7.14 8.58 3.20
CA TYR A 311 6.43 9.29 2.13
C TYR A 311 4.94 8.99 2.10
N ILE A 312 4.49 7.90 2.74
CA ILE A 312 3.09 7.52 2.82
C ILE A 312 2.86 6.69 4.08
N SER A 313 1.71 6.86 4.74
CA SER A 313 1.38 6.19 6.01
C SER A 313 0.86 4.77 5.77
N TYR A 314 1.77 3.88 5.31
CA TYR A 314 1.55 2.44 5.21
C TYR A 314 2.61 1.70 6.01
N GLY A 315 2.27 0.53 6.54
CA GLY A 315 3.21 -0.31 7.25
C GLY A 315 4.11 -1.09 6.28
N PRO A 316 5.41 -1.26 6.57
CA PRO A 316 6.25 -2.15 5.79
C PRO A 316 5.90 -3.61 6.05
N ALA A 317 6.00 -4.46 5.03
CA ALA A 317 5.62 -5.87 5.14
C ALA A 317 6.65 -6.75 5.88
N ARG A 318 7.89 -6.30 6.09
CA ARG A 318 8.87 -7.04 6.88
C ARG A 318 8.80 -6.69 8.36
N ALA A 319 8.85 -7.67 9.23
CA ALA A 319 8.94 -7.48 10.67
C ALA A 319 10.19 -6.68 11.06
N SER A 320 11.33 -6.95 10.43
CA SER A 320 12.58 -6.21 10.64
C SER A 320 12.54 -4.74 10.23
N SER A 321 11.64 -4.37 9.32
CA SER A 321 11.48 -2.99 8.83
C SER A 321 10.65 -2.12 9.79
N ALA A 322 9.68 -2.68 10.49
CA ALA A 322 8.78 -1.93 11.35
C ALA A 322 9.49 -1.04 12.40
N PRO A 323 10.53 -1.52 13.12
CA PRO A 323 11.28 -0.68 14.06
C PRO A 323 12.07 0.46 13.42
N LEU A 324 12.30 0.40 12.10
CA LEU A 324 13.08 1.38 11.35
C LEU A 324 12.20 2.49 10.73
N VAL A 325 10.88 2.37 10.84
CA VAL A 325 9.95 3.42 10.42
C VAL A 325 10.24 4.68 11.22
N GLY A 326 10.53 5.75 10.53
CA GLY A 326 10.97 7.02 11.12
C GLY A 326 9.92 8.12 10.99
N LYS A 327 10.40 9.31 10.60
CA LYS A 327 9.55 10.48 10.43
C LYS A 327 9.21 10.70 8.97
N HIS A 328 8.04 11.32 8.74
CA HIS A 328 7.68 11.82 7.42
C HIS A 328 8.77 12.76 6.89
N ALA A 329 9.16 12.54 5.62
CA ALA A 329 10.31 13.20 5.02
C ALA A 329 10.22 14.73 5.02
N GLU A 330 9.02 15.26 4.77
CA GLU A 330 8.79 16.71 4.68
C GLU A 330 8.21 17.32 5.97
N LEU A 331 7.25 16.63 6.59
CA LEU A 331 6.50 17.17 7.75
C LEU A 331 7.24 16.95 9.08
N GLY A 332 8.18 16.00 9.15
CA GLY A 332 8.92 15.69 10.36
C GLY A 332 8.09 15.07 11.49
N ILE A 333 6.83 14.67 11.22
CA ILE A 333 5.98 13.94 12.15
C ILE A 333 6.37 12.47 12.21
N ASP A 334 6.18 11.84 13.36
CA ASP A 334 6.48 10.43 13.52
C ASP A 334 5.47 9.59 12.70
N MET A 335 6.00 8.69 11.88
CA MET A 335 5.23 7.71 11.14
C MET A 335 5.23 6.42 11.95
N ALA A 336 4.14 6.14 12.64
CA ALA A 336 4.03 4.89 13.38
C ALA A 336 3.98 3.70 12.41
N PRO A 337 4.65 2.57 12.71
CA PRO A 337 4.40 1.31 12.02
C PRO A 337 2.94 0.91 12.32
N HIS A 338 2.18 0.67 11.28
CA HIS A 338 0.74 0.36 11.38
C HIS A 338 0.51 -1.15 11.36
#